data_7366ac485538b0a21ca3bd2807143a41
#
_entry.id   7366ac485538b0a21ca3bd2807143a41
#
_cell.length_a   1.000
_cell.length_b   1.000
_cell.length_c   1.000
_cell.angle_alpha   90.00
_cell.angle_beta   90.00
_cell.angle_gamma   90.00
#
_symmetry.space_group_name_H-M   'P 1'
#
loop_
_entity.id
_entity.type
_entity.pdbx_description
1 polymer ?
#
loop_
_entity_poly.entity_id
_entity_poly.type
_entity_poly.pdbx_seq_one_letter_code
_entity_poly.pdbx_strand_id
1 'polypeptide(L)'
;MFGAVGPECSSVPNVPRKSGERRLDDALKALGAALRAAQVDWMIIGGIAVIARGVRRMTTDIDAVVLGAAIDAGELFRVLARHAIQPRIEGAEAFAEKNLVLLLRHVPTGVDLDLSLGWTDFEREAIKSSTPASYGRASYPMARAEDLVVFKALAARPKDIEDATALILMHPGIDFARVRRRLADLAALAEEPALLDGLEQVIARTRAVRKAAAKRSGVTPPPRPTPKRAKPRAPRKK
;
A
#
# COMPACT_ATOMS: atom_id res chain seq x y z
N MET A 1 -27.05 27.72 -33.83
CA MET A 1 -27.09 27.68 -32.34
C MET A 1 -27.28 26.26 -31.92
N PHE A 2 -26.24 25.58 -31.55
CA PHE A 2 -26.31 24.25 -30.93
C PHE A 2 -25.63 24.35 -29.55
N GLY A 3 -26.47 24.30 -28.50
CA GLY A 3 -26.02 24.30 -27.13
C GLY A 3 -25.45 22.93 -26.77
N ALA A 4 -24.17 22.89 -26.37
CA ALA A 4 -23.54 21.73 -25.80
C ALA A 4 -23.98 21.58 -24.34
N VAL A 5 -24.73 20.52 -24.03
CA VAL A 5 -25.04 20.08 -22.67
C VAL A 5 -23.84 19.28 -22.19
N GLY A 6 -23.08 19.83 -21.24
CA GLY A 6 -22.00 19.12 -20.54
C GLY A 6 -22.57 18.03 -19.62
N PRO A 7 -21.82 16.94 -19.35
CA PRO A 7 -22.29 15.89 -18.46
C PRO A 7 -22.38 16.39 -17.03
N GLU A 8 -23.58 16.30 -16.46
CA GLU A 8 -23.85 16.55 -15.05
C GLU A 8 -23.00 15.60 -14.19
N CYS A 9 -22.19 16.19 -13.32
CA CYS A 9 -21.45 15.50 -12.28
C CYS A 9 -22.46 14.87 -11.30
N SER A 10 -22.72 13.58 -11.43
CA SER A 10 -23.63 12.84 -10.55
C SER A 10 -23.10 12.91 -9.11
N SER A 11 -23.79 13.64 -8.25
CA SER A 11 -23.54 13.71 -6.82
C SER A 11 -23.75 12.33 -6.19
N VAL A 12 -22.64 11.71 -5.76
CA VAL A 12 -22.67 10.48 -4.97
C VAL A 12 -23.47 10.75 -3.68
N PRO A 13 -24.47 9.93 -3.32
CA PRO A 13 -25.28 10.16 -2.14
C PRO A 13 -24.43 10.15 -0.87
N ASN A 14 -24.66 11.15 -0.01
CA ASN A 14 -23.96 11.32 1.27
C ASN A 14 -24.47 10.27 2.28
N VAL A 15 -23.93 9.06 2.21
CA VAL A 15 -24.20 8.01 3.21
C VAL A 15 -23.51 8.41 4.52
N PRO A 16 -24.24 8.46 5.67
CA PRO A 16 -23.63 8.81 6.96
C PRO A 16 -22.58 7.77 7.35
N ARG A 17 -21.33 8.22 7.49
CA ARG A 17 -20.19 7.38 7.86
C ARG A 17 -20.25 7.02 9.33
N LYS A 18 -19.79 5.79 9.66
CA LYS A 18 -19.58 5.34 11.03
C LYS A 18 -18.56 6.25 11.72
N SER A 19 -18.68 6.46 13.03
CA SER A 19 -17.79 7.35 13.81
C SER A 19 -16.29 7.03 13.62
N GLY A 20 -15.92 5.76 13.51
CA GLY A 20 -14.56 5.33 13.24
C GLY A 20 -13.99 5.78 11.89
N GLU A 21 -14.81 5.76 10.82
CA GLU A 21 -14.38 6.21 9.49
C GLU A 21 -14.11 7.71 9.45
N ARG A 22 -14.89 8.52 10.19
CA ARG A 22 -14.65 9.97 10.31
C ARG A 22 -13.34 10.26 11.02
N ARG A 23 -13.02 9.51 12.09
CA ARG A 23 -11.77 9.66 12.83
C ARG A 23 -10.55 9.37 11.95
N LEU A 24 -10.58 8.30 11.15
CA LEU A 24 -9.53 7.97 10.20
C LEU A 24 -9.40 9.03 9.10
N ASP A 25 -10.52 9.53 8.55
CA ASP A 25 -10.51 10.59 7.53
C ASP A 25 -9.86 11.89 8.06
N ASP A 26 -10.16 12.28 9.29
CA ASP A 26 -9.58 13.48 9.91
C ASP A 26 -8.10 13.31 10.23
N ALA A 27 -7.68 12.16 10.76
CA ALA A 27 -6.27 11.86 11.02
C ALA A 27 -5.46 11.80 9.72
N LEU A 28 -6.02 11.20 8.66
CA LEU A 28 -5.36 11.11 7.34
C LEU A 28 -5.21 12.48 6.67
N LYS A 29 -6.19 13.39 6.85
CA LYS A 29 -6.08 14.79 6.40
C LYS A 29 -4.95 15.51 7.13
N ALA A 30 -4.85 15.36 8.44
CA ALA A 30 -3.79 15.94 9.26
C ALA A 30 -2.40 15.44 8.81
N LEU A 31 -2.25 14.11 8.63
CA LEU A 31 -1.01 13.52 8.11
C LEU A 31 -0.64 14.06 6.73
N GLY A 32 -1.58 14.05 5.80
CA GLY A 32 -1.32 14.57 4.44
C GLY A 32 -0.98 16.06 4.41
N ALA A 33 -1.53 16.87 5.32
CA ALA A 33 -1.17 18.27 5.46
C ALA A 33 0.25 18.43 6.03
N ALA A 34 0.59 17.65 7.06
CA ALA A 34 1.92 17.66 7.68
C ALA A 34 3.02 17.24 6.69
N LEU A 35 2.83 16.15 5.95
CA LEU A 35 3.84 15.64 5.02
C LEU A 35 4.04 16.57 3.82
N ARG A 36 2.98 17.24 3.35
CA ARG A 36 3.11 18.31 2.35
C ARG A 36 3.88 19.52 2.89
N ALA A 37 3.62 19.92 4.14
CA ALA A 37 4.35 21.01 4.79
C ALA A 37 5.84 20.67 5.01
N ALA A 38 6.14 19.40 5.26
CA ALA A 38 7.51 18.89 5.35
C ALA A 38 8.20 18.75 3.99
N GLN A 39 7.48 18.92 2.88
CA GLN A 39 7.98 18.78 1.50
C GLN A 39 8.67 17.43 1.23
N VAL A 40 8.13 16.37 1.78
CA VAL A 40 8.67 15.01 1.63
C VAL A 40 7.86 14.19 0.65
N ASP A 41 8.53 13.29 -0.06
CA ASP A 41 7.87 12.28 -0.89
C ASP A 41 7.34 11.15 0.00
N TRP A 42 6.08 10.80 -0.18
CA TRP A 42 5.39 9.83 0.66
C TRP A 42 4.27 9.09 -0.06
N MET A 43 3.83 8.00 0.54
CA MET A 43 2.60 7.28 0.13
C MET A 43 1.94 6.58 1.31
N ILE A 44 0.64 6.38 1.20
CA ILE A 44 -0.12 5.51 2.11
C ILE A 44 0.07 4.05 1.69
N ILE A 45 0.29 3.20 2.68
CA ILE A 45 0.37 1.75 2.59
C ILE A 45 -0.68 1.09 3.50
N GLY A 46 -0.49 -0.13 3.91
CA GLY A 46 -1.28 -0.80 4.95
C GLY A 46 -2.77 -0.92 4.64
N GLY A 47 -3.57 -0.89 5.69
CA GLY A 47 -5.00 -1.17 5.62
C GLY A 47 -5.80 -0.20 4.76
N ILE A 48 -5.51 1.09 4.86
CA ILE A 48 -6.20 2.13 4.07
C ILE A 48 -5.93 1.95 2.57
N ALA A 49 -4.68 1.70 2.19
CA ALA A 49 -4.34 1.48 0.78
C ALA A 49 -4.98 0.20 0.23
N VAL A 50 -5.04 -0.87 1.02
CA VAL A 50 -5.73 -2.13 0.67
C VAL A 50 -7.23 -1.88 0.43
N ILE A 51 -7.89 -1.09 1.28
CA ILE A 51 -9.31 -0.68 1.11
C ILE A 51 -9.47 0.14 -0.18
N ALA A 52 -8.59 1.12 -0.40
CA ALA A 52 -8.63 1.97 -1.59
C ALA A 52 -8.40 1.19 -2.91
N ARG A 53 -7.74 0.02 -2.83
CA ARG A 53 -7.59 -0.93 -3.95
C ARG A 53 -8.76 -1.92 -4.09
N GLY A 54 -9.88 -1.68 -3.38
CA GLY A 54 -11.13 -2.40 -3.57
C GLY A 54 -11.35 -3.58 -2.61
N VAL A 55 -10.41 -3.91 -1.73
CA VAL A 55 -10.57 -4.99 -0.76
C VAL A 55 -11.46 -4.53 0.40
N ARG A 56 -12.51 -5.28 0.69
CA ARG A 56 -13.39 -5.02 1.83
C ARG A 56 -12.75 -5.53 3.13
N ARG A 57 -12.32 -4.61 3.96
CA ARG A 57 -11.81 -4.90 5.32
C ARG A 57 -12.02 -3.69 6.22
N MET A 58 -11.77 -3.87 7.50
CA MET A 58 -11.70 -2.77 8.47
C MET A 58 -10.24 -2.47 8.80
N THR A 59 -9.95 -1.19 9.12
CA THR A 59 -8.69 -0.76 9.70
C THR A 59 -8.96 0.31 10.76
N THR A 60 -8.04 0.46 11.72
CA THR A 60 -8.14 1.44 12.82
C THR A 60 -6.93 2.36 12.87
N ASP A 61 -5.94 2.09 12.06
CA ASP A 61 -4.63 2.71 12.00
C ASP A 61 -4.32 3.25 10.60
N ILE A 62 -3.32 4.10 10.52
CA ILE A 62 -2.79 4.66 9.27
C ILE A 62 -1.35 4.24 9.14
N ASP A 63 -1.02 3.52 8.08
CA ASP A 63 0.35 3.18 7.72
C ASP A 63 0.78 4.03 6.52
N ALA A 64 1.96 4.64 6.60
CA ALA A 64 2.54 5.40 5.49
C ALA A 64 4.06 5.18 5.40
N VAL A 65 4.63 5.48 4.24
CA VAL A 65 6.08 5.51 4.01
C VAL A 65 6.45 6.90 3.52
N VAL A 66 7.51 7.47 4.08
CA VAL A 66 8.18 8.69 3.58
C VAL A 66 9.59 8.35 3.16
N LEU A 67 10.16 9.05 2.17
CA LEU A 67 11.59 8.91 1.86
C LEU A 67 12.42 9.55 2.98
N GLY A 68 13.05 8.70 3.80
CA GLY A 68 13.75 9.12 5.02
C GLY A 68 15.19 9.59 4.81
N ALA A 69 15.81 9.36 3.65
CA ALA A 69 17.24 9.62 3.45
C ALA A 69 17.68 11.11 3.53
N ALA A 70 16.73 12.05 3.61
CA ALA A 70 17.01 13.49 3.66
C ALA A 70 16.33 14.21 4.83
N ILE A 71 15.72 13.49 5.79
CA ILE A 71 14.91 14.11 6.83
C ILE A 71 15.54 13.87 8.19
N ASP A 72 15.82 14.97 8.90
CA ASP A 72 16.04 14.95 10.34
C ASP A 72 14.74 14.52 11.04
N ALA A 73 14.78 13.41 11.78
CA ALA A 73 13.60 12.88 12.48
C ALA A 73 13.01 13.91 13.45
N GLY A 74 13.85 14.69 14.13
CA GLY A 74 13.42 15.76 15.05
C GLY A 74 12.68 16.88 14.31
N GLU A 75 13.11 17.25 13.10
CA GLU A 75 12.37 18.21 12.28
C GLU A 75 11.02 17.67 11.85
N LEU A 76 10.96 16.42 11.42
CA LEU A 76 9.70 15.77 11.05
C LEU A 76 8.74 15.72 12.24
N PHE A 77 9.20 15.36 13.43
CA PHE A 77 8.37 15.40 14.65
C PHE A 77 7.83 16.82 14.93
N ARG A 78 8.64 17.87 14.74
CA ARG A 78 8.21 19.26 14.92
C ARG A 78 7.12 19.66 13.92
N VAL A 79 7.23 19.25 12.66
CA VAL A 79 6.19 19.51 11.66
C VAL A 79 4.91 18.74 11.97
N LEU A 80 5.00 17.45 12.30
CA LEU A 80 3.88 16.59 12.68
C LEU A 80 3.11 17.15 13.90
N ALA A 81 3.83 17.66 14.91
CA ALA A 81 3.24 18.24 16.10
C ALA A 81 2.35 19.46 15.80
N ARG A 82 2.69 20.29 14.80
CA ARG A 82 1.85 21.42 14.34
C ARG A 82 0.50 20.98 13.76
N HIS A 83 0.40 19.71 13.39
CA HIS A 83 -0.83 19.09 12.89
C HIS A 83 -1.47 18.15 13.91
N ALA A 84 -1.18 18.35 15.20
CA ALA A 84 -1.67 17.56 16.33
C ALA A 84 -1.35 16.06 16.22
N ILE A 85 -0.24 15.71 15.54
CA ILE A 85 0.29 14.36 15.47
C ILE A 85 1.52 14.30 16.36
N GLN A 86 1.48 13.45 17.38
CA GLN A 86 2.51 13.35 18.41
C GLN A 86 3.04 11.92 18.54
N PRO A 87 4.27 11.71 19.04
CA PRO A 87 4.75 10.40 19.42
C PRO A 87 3.80 9.71 20.40
N ARG A 88 3.62 8.40 20.27
CA ARG A 88 2.82 7.60 21.19
C ARG A 88 3.67 6.75 22.16
N ILE A 89 4.99 6.91 22.07
CA ILE A 89 5.96 6.24 22.95
C ILE A 89 6.98 7.24 23.48
N GLU A 90 7.56 6.96 24.64
CA GLU A 90 8.74 7.67 25.16
C GLU A 90 9.99 7.31 24.34
N GLY A 91 10.95 8.23 24.25
CA GLY A 91 12.19 8.01 23.48
C GLY A 91 11.97 7.83 21.99
N ALA A 92 10.92 8.43 21.42
CA ALA A 92 10.47 8.22 20.05
C ALA A 92 11.54 8.55 18.99
N GLU A 93 12.41 9.55 19.24
CA GLU A 93 13.50 9.91 18.30
C GLU A 93 14.53 8.78 18.21
N ALA A 94 15.06 8.33 19.36
CA ALA A 94 16.01 7.22 19.40
C ALA A 94 15.41 5.91 18.86
N PHE A 95 14.10 5.71 19.09
CA PHE A 95 13.38 4.56 18.52
C PHE A 95 13.30 4.67 16.98
N ALA A 96 13.01 5.85 16.46
CA ALA A 96 12.89 6.09 15.02
C ALA A 96 14.25 5.93 14.31
N GLU A 97 15.32 6.43 14.88
CA GLU A 97 16.68 6.24 14.36
C GLU A 97 17.08 4.77 14.26
N LYS A 98 16.74 3.98 15.27
CA LYS A 98 17.08 2.55 15.32
C LYS A 98 16.18 1.69 14.44
N ASN A 99 14.90 1.97 14.39
CA ASN A 99 13.89 1.09 13.79
C ASN A 99 13.32 1.62 12.46
N LEU A 100 13.72 2.81 12.03
CA LEU A 100 13.27 3.47 10.81
C LEU A 100 11.73 3.58 10.73
N VAL A 101 11.08 3.79 11.88
CA VAL A 101 9.63 4.01 11.97
C VAL A 101 9.29 4.98 13.10
N LEU A 102 8.42 5.93 12.80
CA LEU A 102 7.82 6.82 13.80
C LEU A 102 6.48 6.25 14.22
N LEU A 103 6.34 5.98 15.51
CA LEU A 103 5.11 5.53 16.15
C LEU A 103 4.36 6.75 16.70
N LEU A 104 3.25 7.10 16.04
CA LEU A 104 2.57 8.39 16.22
C LEU A 104 1.09 8.18 16.58
N ARG A 105 0.48 9.26 17.08
CA ARG A 105 -0.96 9.36 17.30
C ARG A 105 -1.49 10.74 16.91
N HIS A 106 -2.58 10.79 16.17
CA HIS A 106 -3.33 12.02 15.97
C HIS A 106 -4.20 12.28 17.20
N VAL A 107 -3.80 13.26 18.01
CA VAL A 107 -4.37 13.51 19.34
C VAL A 107 -5.89 13.73 19.31
N PRO A 108 -6.48 14.56 18.40
CA PRO A 108 -7.90 14.83 18.41
C PRO A 108 -8.78 13.62 18.13
N THR A 109 -8.29 12.63 17.37
CA THR A 109 -9.07 11.45 16.99
C THR A 109 -8.65 10.20 17.75
N GLY A 110 -7.45 10.19 18.37
CA GLY A 110 -6.85 9.03 18.98
C GLY A 110 -6.45 7.92 17.99
N VAL A 111 -6.36 8.25 16.69
CA VAL A 111 -5.92 7.31 15.65
C VAL A 111 -4.41 7.17 15.70
N ASP A 112 -3.93 5.93 15.68
CA ASP A 112 -2.52 5.60 15.59
C ASP A 112 -2.02 5.69 14.14
N LEU A 113 -0.77 6.18 13.99
CA LEU A 113 -0.12 6.30 12.70
C LEU A 113 1.29 5.70 12.81
N ASP A 114 1.60 4.79 11.87
CA ASP A 114 2.94 4.22 11.71
C ASP A 114 3.56 4.78 10.43
N LEU A 115 4.60 5.60 10.61
CA LEU A 115 5.27 6.28 9.51
C LEU A 115 6.66 5.69 9.32
N SER A 116 6.82 4.80 8.35
CA SER A 116 8.10 4.19 8.00
C SER A 116 9.00 5.17 7.28
N LEU A 117 10.28 5.21 7.65
CA LEU A 117 11.33 5.96 6.97
C LEU A 117 11.94 5.07 5.88
N GLY A 118 11.41 5.17 4.66
CA GLY A 118 11.84 4.38 3.53
C GLY A 118 13.27 4.73 3.11
N TRP A 119 14.10 3.71 2.94
CA TRP A 119 15.52 3.85 2.58
C TRP A 119 15.92 2.94 1.42
N THR A 120 15.10 1.94 1.09
CA THR A 120 15.36 0.99 0.02
C THR A 120 14.99 1.54 -1.37
N ASP A 121 15.61 1.01 -2.41
CA ASP A 121 15.24 1.32 -3.79
C ASP A 121 13.79 0.90 -4.10
N PHE A 122 13.32 -0.20 -3.48
CA PHE A 122 11.93 -0.62 -3.59
C PHE A 122 10.96 0.45 -3.12
N GLU A 123 11.16 1.00 -1.91
CA GLU A 123 10.28 2.03 -1.34
C GLU A 123 10.33 3.31 -2.16
N ARG A 124 11.52 3.72 -2.61
CA ARG A 124 11.70 4.88 -3.49
C ARG A 124 10.93 4.74 -4.80
N GLU A 125 11.01 3.58 -5.45
CA GLU A 125 10.27 3.31 -6.67
C GLU A 125 8.77 3.19 -6.42
N ALA A 126 8.35 2.57 -5.30
CA ALA A 126 6.95 2.43 -4.94
C ALA A 126 6.30 3.80 -4.69
N ILE A 127 6.98 4.74 -4.00
CA ILE A 127 6.51 6.11 -3.80
C ILE A 127 6.40 6.83 -5.16
N LYS A 128 7.43 6.80 -6.01
CA LYS A 128 7.40 7.43 -7.35
C LYS A 128 6.30 6.87 -8.26
N SER A 129 5.97 5.60 -8.13
CA SER A 129 4.94 4.93 -8.91
C SER A 129 3.58 4.87 -8.23
N SER A 130 3.45 5.46 -7.03
CA SER A 130 2.19 5.55 -6.31
C SER A 130 1.14 6.28 -7.14
N THR A 131 -0.12 5.92 -6.95
CA THR A 131 -1.21 6.53 -7.69
C THR A 131 -2.23 7.14 -6.74
N PRO A 132 -2.81 8.31 -7.08
CA PRO A 132 -3.88 8.88 -6.27
C PRO A 132 -5.04 7.90 -6.13
N ALA A 133 -5.50 7.70 -4.90
CA ALA A 133 -6.74 6.98 -4.62
C ALA A 133 -7.49 7.65 -3.48
N SER A 134 -8.82 7.54 -3.51
CA SER A 134 -9.67 8.23 -2.56
C SER A 134 -9.85 7.41 -1.29
N TYR A 135 -9.73 8.07 -0.15
CA TYR A 135 -10.23 7.59 1.13
C TYR A 135 -10.97 8.74 1.79
N GLY A 136 -12.20 8.51 2.20
CA GLY A 136 -12.97 9.62 2.69
C GLY A 136 -13.38 10.59 1.59
N ARG A 137 -13.11 11.87 1.83
CA ARG A 137 -13.41 12.97 0.90
C ARG A 137 -12.18 13.49 0.16
N ALA A 138 -11.04 12.91 0.39
CA ALA A 138 -9.78 13.36 -0.19
C ALA A 138 -9.07 12.23 -0.91
N SER A 139 -8.14 12.61 -1.77
CA SER A 139 -7.27 11.70 -2.50
C SER A 139 -5.84 11.82 -1.99
N TYR A 140 -5.17 10.69 -1.88
CA TYR A 140 -3.80 10.59 -1.35
C TYR A 140 -2.95 9.71 -2.26
N PRO A 141 -1.62 9.94 -2.31
CA PRO A 141 -0.73 8.99 -2.98
C PRO A 141 -0.78 7.64 -2.23
N MET A 142 -1.16 6.59 -2.93
CA MET A 142 -1.29 5.25 -2.34
C MET A 142 -0.50 4.23 -3.14
N ALA A 143 0.10 3.29 -2.43
CA ALA A 143 0.84 2.19 -3.04
C ALA A 143 -0.05 1.43 -4.03
N ARG A 144 0.55 0.96 -5.12
CA ARG A 144 -0.13 0.13 -6.12
C ARG A 144 -0.38 -1.27 -5.57
N ALA A 145 -1.30 -2.00 -6.18
CA ALA A 145 -1.65 -3.35 -5.72
C ALA A 145 -0.43 -4.29 -5.68
N GLU A 146 0.46 -4.22 -6.69
CA GLU A 146 1.69 -5.01 -6.71
C GLU A 146 2.62 -4.68 -5.55
N ASP A 147 2.81 -3.39 -5.27
CA ASP A 147 3.69 -2.93 -4.20
C ASP A 147 3.12 -3.30 -2.82
N LEU A 148 1.78 -3.22 -2.66
CA LEU A 148 1.10 -3.71 -1.45
C LEU A 148 1.30 -5.22 -1.25
N VAL A 149 1.26 -6.03 -2.32
CA VAL A 149 1.55 -7.47 -2.22
C VAL A 149 2.98 -7.71 -1.72
N VAL A 150 3.96 -6.90 -2.16
CA VAL A 150 5.34 -6.98 -1.64
C VAL A 150 5.38 -6.66 -0.14
N PHE A 151 4.84 -5.51 0.30
CA PHE A 151 4.80 -5.14 1.72
C PHE A 151 4.11 -6.20 2.58
N LYS A 152 3.02 -6.78 2.09
CA LYS A 152 2.25 -7.80 2.81
C LYS A 152 2.98 -9.15 2.87
N ALA A 153 3.67 -9.54 1.80
CA ALA A 153 4.50 -10.74 1.79
C ALA A 153 5.71 -10.63 2.73
N LEU A 154 6.33 -9.44 2.82
CA LEU A 154 7.41 -9.18 3.78
C LEU A 154 6.93 -9.29 5.23
N ALA A 155 5.77 -8.72 5.56
CA ALA A 155 5.23 -8.76 6.91
C ALA A 155 4.74 -10.16 7.31
N ALA A 156 4.23 -10.94 6.37
CA ALA A 156 3.84 -12.36 6.45
C ALA A 156 2.94 -12.75 7.64
N ARG A 157 2.29 -11.78 8.32
CA ARG A 157 1.32 -12.08 9.38
C ARG A 157 0.05 -12.67 8.75
N PRO A 158 -0.75 -13.46 9.47
CA PRO A 158 -1.99 -14.05 8.93
C PRO A 158 -2.88 -13.05 8.20
N LYS A 159 -3.10 -11.85 8.78
CA LYS A 159 -3.88 -10.77 8.17
C LYS A 159 -3.25 -10.24 6.87
N ASP A 160 -1.91 -10.25 6.78
CA ASP A 160 -1.19 -9.75 5.61
C ASP A 160 -1.29 -10.73 4.44
N ILE A 161 -1.24 -12.04 4.72
CA ILE A 161 -1.47 -13.09 3.73
C ILE A 161 -2.90 -13.01 3.17
N GLU A 162 -3.89 -12.74 4.02
CA GLU A 162 -5.29 -12.54 3.59
C GLU A 162 -5.45 -11.30 2.72
N ASP A 163 -4.88 -10.16 3.13
CA ASP A 163 -4.90 -8.91 2.36
C ASP A 163 -4.24 -9.09 0.98
N ALA A 164 -3.04 -9.67 0.93
CA ALA A 164 -2.32 -9.94 -0.32
C ALA A 164 -3.10 -10.90 -1.24
N THR A 165 -3.70 -11.95 -0.67
CA THR A 165 -4.58 -12.87 -1.39
C THR A 165 -5.76 -12.14 -2.02
N ALA A 166 -6.44 -11.28 -1.25
CA ALA A 166 -7.57 -10.51 -1.72
C ALA A 166 -7.17 -9.52 -2.83
N LEU A 167 -6.04 -8.81 -2.68
CA LEU A 167 -5.49 -7.93 -3.72
C LEU A 167 -5.23 -8.69 -5.03
N ILE A 168 -4.62 -9.87 -4.97
CA ILE A 168 -4.34 -10.69 -6.16
C ILE A 168 -5.64 -11.17 -6.83
N LEU A 169 -6.67 -11.46 -6.06
CA LEU A 169 -7.96 -11.86 -6.61
C LEU A 169 -8.70 -10.69 -7.27
N MET A 170 -8.59 -9.48 -6.69
CA MET A 170 -9.18 -8.26 -7.22
C MET A 170 -8.43 -7.70 -8.43
N HIS A 171 -7.12 -7.93 -8.52
CA HIS A 171 -6.24 -7.40 -9.56
C HIS A 171 -5.54 -8.53 -10.33
N PRO A 172 -6.24 -9.21 -11.27
CA PRO A 172 -5.69 -10.36 -12.00
C PRO A 172 -4.48 -10.04 -12.88
N GLY A 173 -4.24 -8.74 -13.15
CA GLY A 173 -3.09 -8.25 -13.92
C GLY A 173 -1.79 -8.06 -13.13
N ILE A 174 -1.74 -8.41 -11.85
CA ILE A 174 -0.51 -8.30 -11.03
C ILE A 174 0.62 -9.10 -11.67
N ASP A 175 1.76 -8.43 -11.90
CA ASP A 175 2.99 -9.04 -12.39
C ASP A 175 3.74 -9.76 -11.26
N PHE A 176 3.48 -11.05 -11.12
CA PHE A 176 4.16 -11.88 -10.11
C PHE A 176 5.68 -11.98 -10.32
N ALA A 177 6.18 -11.85 -11.54
CA ALA A 177 7.61 -11.87 -11.78
C ALA A 177 8.27 -10.63 -11.19
N ARG A 178 7.61 -9.47 -11.31
CA ARG A 178 8.04 -8.21 -10.68
C ARG A 178 7.97 -8.30 -9.16
N VAL A 179 6.86 -8.79 -8.59
CA VAL A 179 6.72 -8.97 -7.14
C VAL A 179 7.83 -9.86 -6.59
N ARG A 180 8.10 -11.00 -7.24
CA ARG A 180 9.15 -11.94 -6.81
C ARG A 180 10.55 -11.31 -6.89
N ARG A 181 10.87 -10.58 -7.97
CA ARG A 181 12.17 -9.88 -8.06
C ARG A 181 12.37 -8.90 -6.93
N ARG A 182 11.38 -8.04 -6.65
CA ARG A 182 11.46 -7.05 -5.56
C ARG A 182 11.65 -7.70 -4.20
N LEU A 183 10.96 -8.80 -3.93
CA LEU A 183 11.14 -9.56 -2.69
C LEU A 183 12.52 -10.22 -2.64
N ALA A 184 13.03 -10.75 -3.76
CA ALA A 184 14.38 -11.32 -3.82
C ALA A 184 15.46 -10.26 -3.58
N ASP A 185 15.31 -9.05 -4.15
CA ASP A 185 16.22 -7.93 -3.92
C ASP A 185 16.23 -7.51 -2.45
N LEU A 186 15.04 -7.43 -1.82
CA LEU A 186 14.90 -7.10 -0.40
C LEU A 186 15.46 -8.21 0.52
N ALA A 187 15.22 -9.49 0.18
CA ALA A 187 15.76 -10.63 0.92
C ALA A 187 17.31 -10.68 0.85
N ALA A 188 17.88 -10.35 -0.31
CA ALA A 188 19.31 -10.23 -0.48
C ALA A 188 19.89 -9.05 0.32
N LEU A 189 19.22 -7.89 0.32
CA LEU A 189 19.63 -6.72 1.09
C LEU A 189 19.59 -6.96 2.60
N ALA A 190 18.60 -7.69 3.08
CA ALA A 190 18.43 -8.05 4.48
C ALA A 190 19.27 -9.28 4.90
N GLU A 191 19.92 -9.95 3.95
CA GLU A 191 20.60 -11.25 4.15
C GLU A 191 19.65 -12.31 4.76
N GLU A 192 18.34 -12.21 4.46
CA GLU A 192 17.31 -13.07 5.03
C GLU A 192 16.47 -13.75 3.93
N PRO A 193 16.91 -14.90 3.39
CA PRO A 193 16.18 -15.62 2.32
C PRO A 193 14.74 -16.02 2.70
N ALA A 194 14.45 -16.20 4.00
CA ALA A 194 13.13 -16.56 4.51
C ALA A 194 12.06 -15.50 4.20
N LEU A 195 12.42 -14.27 3.85
CA LEU A 195 11.46 -13.25 3.41
C LEU A 195 10.67 -13.66 2.15
N LEU A 196 11.17 -14.62 1.37
CA LEU A 196 10.43 -15.16 0.22
C LEU A 196 9.28 -16.10 0.62
N ASP A 197 9.32 -16.68 1.82
CA ASP A 197 8.30 -17.65 2.29
C ASP A 197 6.91 -17.00 2.39
N GLY A 198 6.86 -15.71 2.74
CA GLY A 198 5.60 -14.96 2.75
C GLY A 198 4.91 -14.93 1.40
N LEU A 199 5.66 -14.77 0.29
CA LEU A 199 5.09 -14.81 -1.06
C LEU A 199 4.57 -16.21 -1.40
N GLU A 200 5.29 -17.26 -1.04
CA GLU A 200 4.84 -18.63 -1.29
C GLU A 200 3.54 -18.94 -0.51
N GLN A 201 3.42 -18.47 0.73
CA GLN A 201 2.18 -18.57 1.50
C GLN A 201 1.02 -17.83 0.82
N VAL A 202 1.23 -16.61 0.34
CA VAL A 202 0.24 -15.83 -0.41
C VAL A 202 -0.19 -16.59 -1.69
N ILE A 203 0.77 -17.12 -2.45
CA ILE A 203 0.49 -17.89 -3.67
C ILE A 203 -0.31 -19.16 -3.35
N ALA A 204 0.08 -19.90 -2.33
CA ALA A 204 -0.63 -21.11 -1.89
C ALA A 204 -2.07 -20.78 -1.47
N ARG A 205 -2.26 -19.74 -0.66
CA ARG A 205 -3.58 -19.26 -0.22
C ARG A 205 -4.45 -18.85 -1.40
N THR A 206 -3.91 -18.07 -2.36
CA THR A 206 -4.62 -17.63 -3.56
C THR A 206 -5.10 -18.83 -4.39
N ARG A 207 -4.24 -19.83 -4.59
CA ARG A 207 -4.60 -21.07 -5.30
C ARG A 207 -5.72 -21.82 -4.60
N ALA A 208 -5.65 -21.94 -3.27
CA ALA A 208 -6.68 -22.60 -2.47
C ALA A 208 -8.04 -21.91 -2.60
N VAL A 209 -8.08 -20.56 -2.51
CA VAL A 209 -9.32 -19.79 -2.66
C VAL A 209 -9.91 -19.95 -4.06
N ARG A 210 -9.09 -19.85 -5.12
CA ARG A 210 -9.54 -20.06 -6.52
C ARG A 210 -10.11 -21.46 -6.73
N LYS A 211 -9.47 -22.50 -6.19
CA LYS A 211 -9.93 -23.88 -6.26
C LYS A 211 -11.27 -24.07 -5.55
N ALA A 212 -11.43 -23.48 -4.36
CA ALA A 212 -12.68 -23.53 -3.60
C ALA A 212 -13.83 -22.82 -4.34
N ALA A 213 -13.57 -21.66 -4.94
CA ALA A 213 -14.54 -20.93 -5.74
C ALA A 213 -14.99 -21.73 -6.99
N ALA A 214 -14.05 -22.31 -7.73
CA ALA A 214 -14.34 -23.16 -8.89
C ALA A 214 -15.20 -24.38 -8.53
N LYS A 215 -14.94 -24.99 -7.36
CA LYS A 215 -15.76 -26.12 -6.87
C LYS A 215 -17.20 -25.71 -6.54
N ARG A 216 -17.42 -24.48 -6.06
CA ARG A 216 -18.76 -23.96 -5.74
C ARG A 216 -19.56 -23.53 -6.97
N SER A 217 -18.90 -23.03 -8.00
CA SER A 217 -19.53 -22.53 -9.23
C SER A 217 -19.76 -23.62 -10.29
N GLY A 218 -19.26 -24.84 -10.11
CA GLY A 218 -19.35 -25.92 -11.10
C GLY A 218 -18.59 -25.63 -12.42
N VAL A 219 -17.87 -24.51 -12.50
CA VAL A 219 -17.14 -24.06 -13.69
C VAL A 219 -15.69 -24.54 -13.61
N THR A 220 -15.25 -25.27 -14.61
CA THR A 220 -13.84 -25.64 -14.78
C THR A 220 -13.02 -24.36 -15.01
N PRO A 221 -11.92 -24.13 -14.27
CA PRO A 221 -11.09 -22.94 -14.45
C PRO A 221 -10.51 -22.91 -15.88
N PRO A 222 -10.40 -21.71 -16.51
CA PRO A 222 -9.81 -21.60 -17.83
C PRO A 222 -8.36 -22.13 -17.83
N PRO A 223 -7.90 -22.74 -18.92
CA PRO A 223 -6.56 -23.26 -19.04
C PRO A 223 -5.53 -22.13 -18.86
N ARG A 224 -4.40 -22.45 -18.23
CA ARG A 224 -3.29 -21.51 -18.07
C ARG A 224 -2.90 -20.90 -19.42
N PRO A 225 -2.65 -19.58 -19.50
CA PRO A 225 -2.07 -19.02 -20.70
C PRO A 225 -0.71 -19.69 -20.94
N THR A 226 -0.58 -20.36 -22.06
CA THR A 226 0.69 -20.93 -22.50
C THR A 226 1.68 -19.79 -22.72
N PRO A 227 2.94 -19.90 -22.23
CA PRO A 227 3.95 -18.90 -22.49
C PRO A 227 4.12 -18.75 -24.00
N LYS A 228 3.89 -17.53 -24.53
CA LYS A 228 4.12 -17.26 -25.95
C LYS A 228 5.58 -17.59 -26.27
N ARG A 229 5.78 -18.63 -27.08
CA ARG A 229 7.10 -19.01 -27.59
C ARG A 229 7.73 -17.78 -28.24
N ALA A 230 8.86 -17.33 -27.73
CA ALA A 230 9.61 -16.24 -28.33
C ALA A 230 9.92 -16.59 -29.80
N LYS A 231 9.54 -15.71 -30.72
CA LYS A 231 9.92 -15.87 -32.12
C LYS A 231 11.44 -15.80 -32.23
N PRO A 232 12.09 -16.72 -32.97
CA PRO A 232 13.53 -16.65 -33.19
C PRO A 232 13.87 -15.36 -33.93
N ARG A 233 14.89 -14.65 -33.42
CA ARG A 233 15.45 -13.45 -34.06
C ARG A 233 16.05 -13.87 -35.43
N ALA A 234 15.62 -13.18 -36.49
CA ALA A 234 16.22 -13.34 -37.80
C ALA A 234 17.72 -12.98 -37.78
N PRO A 235 18.57 -13.70 -38.53
CA PRO A 235 20.01 -13.41 -38.58
C PRO A 235 20.25 -12.03 -39.22
N ARG A 236 21.12 -11.22 -38.57
CA ARG A 236 21.63 -9.97 -39.14
C ARG A 236 22.47 -10.32 -40.38
N LYS A 237 22.09 -9.78 -41.54
CA LYS A 237 22.96 -9.79 -42.71
C LYS A 237 24.15 -8.86 -42.47
N LYS A 238 25.35 -9.37 -42.80
CA LYS A 238 26.59 -8.59 -42.85
C LYS A 238 26.56 -7.63 -44.04
#